data_ef2cdde5ba9fd94b6be8c13dc108682d
#
_entry.id   ef2cdde5ba9fd94b6be8c13dc108682d
#
_cell.length_a   1.000
_cell.length_b   1.000
_cell.length_c   1.000
_cell.angle_alpha   90.00
_cell.angle_beta   90.00
_cell.angle_gamma   90.00
#
_symmetry.space_group_name_H-M   'P 1'
#
loop_
_entity.id
_entity.type
_entity.pdbx_description
1 polymer ?
#
loop_
_entity_poly.entity_id
_entity_poly.type
_entity_poly.pdbx_seq_one_letter_code
_entity_poly.pdbx_strand_id
1 'polypeptide(L)'
;MDWTVREILNWTRGYFQGGGIGQPRLEAEILLAHSLNVDRLHLYLSPDKSLTQEERERFRAAIQRRHAGVPLQHLIGEVGFFGLRFRVGAGALVPRPETEELVERALALAPRERKIRCLDLGTGAGVIAVSLAKFLPNASVTAVDLSAEALELARENARSNGVSDRITFQESDWLRTVEGRYDLVVSNPPYVPEEEIDRLPVEVRDHEPRLAINGGKGGMERIEALTRDLGAHLHSGAAVLLEIGEGQGEAVAALFRQAGLTEVRVETDLSGRQRFVIGRCL
;
A
#
# COMPACT_ATOMS: atom_id res chain seq x y z
N MET A 1 1.28 28.04 -30.53
CA MET A 1 0.10 27.16 -30.71
C MET A 1 -0.60 27.06 -29.37
N ASP A 2 -1.88 27.38 -29.36
CA ASP A 2 -2.70 27.23 -28.15
C ASP A 2 -3.27 25.83 -28.16
N TRP A 3 -2.83 25.03 -27.17
CA TRP A 3 -3.29 23.66 -27.02
C TRP A 3 -4.59 23.65 -26.21
N THR A 4 -5.62 23.02 -26.76
CA THR A 4 -6.84 22.72 -26.01
C THR A 4 -6.68 21.49 -25.14
N VAL A 5 -7.56 21.31 -24.12
CA VAL A 5 -7.63 20.12 -23.28
C VAL A 5 -7.70 18.84 -24.13
N ARG A 6 -8.54 18.83 -25.17
CA ARG A 6 -8.72 17.69 -26.08
C ARG A 6 -7.44 17.35 -26.84
N GLU A 7 -6.78 18.35 -27.41
CA GLU A 7 -5.57 18.16 -28.23
C GLU A 7 -4.42 17.64 -27.39
N ILE A 8 -4.19 18.22 -26.20
CA ILE A 8 -3.08 17.84 -25.34
C ILE A 8 -3.29 16.43 -24.76
N LEU A 9 -4.54 16.04 -24.42
CA LEU A 9 -4.85 14.69 -23.98
C LEU A 9 -4.62 13.65 -25.08
N ASN A 10 -5.03 13.94 -26.31
CA ASN A 10 -4.81 13.03 -27.44
C ASN A 10 -3.33 12.83 -27.73
N TRP A 11 -2.56 13.92 -27.71
CA TRP A 11 -1.13 13.85 -27.87
C TRP A 11 -0.45 13.05 -26.76
N THR A 12 -0.78 13.35 -25.49
CA THR A 12 -0.19 12.69 -24.31
C THR A 12 -0.52 11.20 -24.28
N ARG A 13 -1.75 10.82 -24.65
CA ARG A 13 -2.13 9.41 -24.80
C ARG A 13 -1.22 8.69 -25.79
N GLY A 14 -0.98 9.27 -26.97
CA GLY A 14 -0.08 8.69 -27.96
C GLY A 14 1.37 8.57 -27.45
N TYR A 15 1.84 9.60 -26.76
CA TYR A 15 3.18 9.63 -26.18
C TYR A 15 3.36 8.56 -25.08
N PHE A 16 2.39 8.40 -24.19
CA PHE A 16 2.41 7.38 -23.14
C PHE A 16 2.27 5.96 -23.70
N GLN A 17 1.44 5.78 -24.74
CA GLN A 17 1.32 4.49 -25.42
C GLN A 17 2.64 4.09 -26.07
N GLY A 18 3.35 5.01 -26.72
CA GLY A 18 4.68 4.76 -27.27
C GLY A 18 5.74 4.49 -26.19
N GLY A 19 5.58 5.01 -24.99
CA GLY A 19 6.43 4.75 -23.82
C GLY A 19 6.08 3.50 -23.00
N GLY A 20 5.09 2.69 -23.42
CA GLY A 20 4.71 1.44 -22.74
C GLY A 20 3.92 1.62 -21.46
N ILE A 21 3.34 2.79 -21.20
CA ILE A 21 2.48 3.03 -20.03
C ILE A 21 1.18 2.25 -20.19
N GLY A 22 0.81 1.45 -19.18
CA GLY A 22 -0.27 0.45 -19.26
C GLY A 22 -1.67 1.04 -19.47
N GLN A 23 -1.97 2.22 -18.91
CA GLN A 23 -3.26 2.90 -19.04
C GLN A 23 -3.10 4.34 -19.55
N PRO A 24 -2.60 4.53 -20.80
CA PRO A 24 -2.10 5.81 -21.27
C PRO A 24 -3.15 6.93 -21.27
N ARG A 25 -4.41 6.60 -21.58
CA ARG A 25 -5.50 7.58 -21.55
C ARG A 25 -5.86 8.00 -20.13
N LEU A 26 -6.06 7.04 -19.24
CA LEU A 26 -6.45 7.30 -17.87
C LEU A 26 -5.37 8.11 -17.14
N GLU A 27 -4.12 7.74 -17.31
CA GLU A 27 -3.00 8.44 -16.67
C GLU A 27 -2.80 9.86 -17.22
N ALA A 28 -2.97 10.07 -18.53
CA ALA A 28 -2.96 11.41 -19.12
C ALA A 28 -4.07 12.31 -18.55
N GLU A 29 -5.29 11.77 -18.41
CA GLU A 29 -6.42 12.49 -17.84
C GLU A 29 -6.18 12.84 -16.35
N ILE A 30 -5.68 11.91 -15.57
CA ILE A 30 -5.39 12.12 -14.14
C ILE A 30 -4.29 13.20 -13.98
N LEU A 31 -3.19 13.09 -14.72
CA LEU A 31 -2.09 14.05 -14.64
C LEU A 31 -2.52 15.46 -15.12
N LEU A 32 -3.34 15.54 -16.16
CA LEU A 32 -3.84 16.83 -16.63
C LEU A 32 -4.77 17.46 -15.61
N ALA A 33 -5.73 16.68 -15.07
CA ALA A 33 -6.65 17.17 -14.04
C ALA A 33 -5.89 17.67 -12.81
N HIS A 34 -4.89 16.92 -12.34
CA HIS A 34 -4.00 17.33 -11.25
C HIS A 34 -3.24 18.62 -11.58
N SER A 35 -2.66 18.73 -12.79
CA SER A 35 -1.91 19.91 -13.22
C SER A 35 -2.76 21.18 -13.33
N LEU A 36 -4.06 21.00 -13.63
CA LEU A 36 -5.04 22.09 -13.71
C LEU A 36 -5.76 22.34 -12.37
N ASN A 37 -5.52 21.51 -11.37
CA ASN A 37 -6.23 21.53 -10.07
C ASN A 37 -7.76 21.47 -10.23
N VAL A 38 -8.23 20.52 -11.06
CA VAL A 38 -9.65 20.26 -11.33
C VAL A 38 -9.95 18.77 -11.26
N ASP A 39 -11.24 18.42 -11.12
CA ASP A 39 -11.66 17.03 -11.25
C ASP A 39 -11.59 16.55 -12.70
N ARG A 40 -11.33 15.25 -12.91
CA ARG A 40 -11.28 14.64 -14.25
C ARG A 40 -12.53 14.90 -15.07
N LEU A 41 -13.72 14.96 -14.43
CA LEU A 41 -14.97 15.27 -15.12
C LEU A 41 -14.92 16.63 -15.80
N HIS A 42 -14.24 17.61 -15.21
CA HIS A 42 -14.09 18.95 -15.76
C HIS A 42 -13.41 18.97 -17.13
N LEU A 43 -12.46 18.03 -17.39
CA LEU A 43 -11.80 17.90 -18.68
C LEU A 43 -12.79 17.57 -19.81
N TYR A 44 -13.83 16.81 -19.50
CA TYR A 44 -14.89 16.46 -20.45
C TYR A 44 -15.95 17.53 -20.64
N LEU A 45 -16.16 18.36 -19.61
CA LEU A 45 -17.11 19.48 -19.68
C LEU A 45 -16.54 20.68 -20.45
N SER A 46 -15.22 20.80 -20.54
CA SER A 46 -14.53 21.92 -21.19
C SER A 46 -13.41 21.46 -22.13
N PRO A 47 -13.69 20.58 -23.11
CA PRO A 47 -12.65 19.96 -23.95
C PRO A 47 -11.94 20.93 -24.87
N ASP A 48 -12.58 22.04 -25.24
CA ASP A 48 -12.06 23.06 -26.14
C ASP A 48 -11.42 24.26 -25.40
N LYS A 49 -11.35 24.18 -24.04
CA LYS A 49 -10.63 25.18 -23.24
C LYS A 49 -9.15 25.16 -23.60
N SER A 50 -8.57 26.32 -23.97
CA SER A 50 -7.14 26.49 -24.17
C SER A 50 -6.42 26.50 -22.83
N LEU A 51 -5.25 25.86 -22.78
CA LEU A 51 -4.37 25.87 -21.61
C LEU A 51 -3.48 27.12 -21.65
N THR A 52 -3.28 27.74 -20.48
CA THR A 52 -2.30 28.80 -20.30
C THR A 52 -0.87 28.24 -20.46
N GLN A 53 0.10 29.11 -20.64
CA GLN A 53 1.51 28.70 -20.72
C GLN A 53 1.94 27.98 -19.44
N GLU A 54 1.59 28.50 -18.28
CA GLU A 54 1.91 27.92 -16.96
C GLU A 54 1.28 26.54 -16.77
N GLU A 55 0.00 26.35 -17.15
CA GLU A 55 -0.68 25.05 -17.10
C GLU A 55 0.04 24.01 -17.98
N ARG A 56 0.46 24.42 -19.19
CA ARG A 56 1.21 23.56 -20.11
C ARG A 56 2.59 23.17 -19.57
N GLU A 57 3.31 24.11 -18.96
CA GLU A 57 4.63 23.84 -18.37
C GLU A 57 4.54 22.86 -17.21
N ARG A 58 3.59 23.05 -16.29
CA ARG A 58 3.33 22.10 -15.18
C ARG A 58 2.99 20.71 -15.71
N PHE A 59 2.07 20.62 -16.67
CA PHE A 59 1.67 19.34 -17.23
C PHE A 59 2.83 18.67 -18.00
N ARG A 60 3.61 19.42 -18.77
CA ARG A 60 4.79 18.92 -19.46
C ARG A 60 5.81 18.31 -18.48
N ALA A 61 6.08 18.98 -17.38
CA ALA A 61 6.98 18.47 -16.36
C ALA A 61 6.47 17.14 -15.75
N ALA A 62 5.16 17.06 -15.50
CA ALA A 62 4.53 15.82 -15.01
C ALA A 62 4.64 14.68 -16.04
N ILE A 63 4.37 14.93 -17.33
CA ILE A 63 4.53 13.96 -18.42
C ILE A 63 5.97 13.43 -18.48
N GLN A 64 6.97 14.31 -18.42
CA GLN A 64 8.39 13.92 -18.50
C GLN A 64 8.78 13.02 -17.32
N ARG A 65 8.37 13.38 -16.11
CA ARG A 65 8.62 12.57 -14.92
C ARG A 65 7.92 11.21 -15.00
N ARG A 66 6.67 11.19 -15.47
CA ARG A 66 5.92 9.92 -15.66
C ARG A 66 6.60 9.03 -16.69
N HIS A 67 7.03 9.59 -17.81
CA HIS A 67 7.75 8.86 -18.87
C HIS A 67 9.12 8.34 -18.39
N ALA A 68 9.75 9.02 -17.44
CA ALA A 68 10.98 8.56 -16.77
C ALA A 68 10.73 7.48 -15.72
N GLY A 69 9.48 6.99 -15.56
CA GLY A 69 9.14 5.90 -14.65
C GLY A 69 8.66 6.33 -13.27
N VAL A 70 8.54 7.63 -12.96
CA VAL A 70 7.99 8.05 -11.66
C VAL A 70 6.55 7.56 -11.54
N PRO A 71 6.17 6.84 -10.46
CA PRO A 71 4.80 6.38 -10.25
C PRO A 71 3.79 7.53 -10.34
N LEU A 72 2.64 7.28 -10.98
CA LEU A 72 1.57 8.27 -11.09
C LEU A 72 1.17 8.86 -9.73
N GLN A 73 1.05 7.99 -8.72
CA GLN A 73 0.67 8.35 -7.36
C GLN A 73 1.68 9.31 -6.71
N HIS A 74 2.98 9.11 -6.96
CA HIS A 74 4.03 10.03 -6.47
C HIS A 74 3.98 11.39 -7.16
N LEU A 75 3.50 11.46 -8.42
CA LEU A 75 3.32 12.73 -9.12
C LEU A 75 2.13 13.52 -8.58
N ILE A 76 1.08 12.80 -8.16
CA ILE A 76 -0.15 13.39 -7.61
C ILE A 76 0.00 13.67 -6.10
N GLY A 77 0.83 12.87 -5.40
CA GLY A 77 1.04 12.97 -3.96
C GLY A 77 -0.04 12.30 -3.12
N GLU A 78 -1.06 11.70 -3.75
CA GLU A 78 -2.15 11.01 -3.04
C GLU A 78 -2.68 9.80 -3.81
N VAL A 79 -3.32 8.88 -3.06
CA VAL A 79 -4.01 7.71 -3.61
C VAL A 79 -5.30 7.45 -2.84
N GLY A 80 -6.33 6.95 -3.54
CA GLY A 80 -7.49 6.33 -2.91
C GLY A 80 -7.17 4.90 -2.49
N PHE A 81 -7.54 4.51 -1.28
CA PHE A 81 -7.40 3.15 -0.77
C PHE A 81 -8.53 2.86 0.21
N PHE A 82 -9.26 1.79 -0.03
CA PHE A 82 -10.39 1.33 0.80
C PHE A 82 -11.42 2.43 1.12
N GLY A 83 -11.74 3.29 0.13
CA GLY A 83 -12.65 4.42 0.27
C GLY A 83 -12.11 5.62 1.04
N LEU A 84 -10.83 5.61 1.43
CA LEU A 84 -10.13 6.68 2.12
C LEU A 84 -9.08 7.34 1.20
N ARG A 85 -8.61 8.55 1.55
CA ARG A 85 -7.50 9.21 0.86
C ARG A 85 -6.23 9.12 1.68
N PHE A 86 -5.12 8.79 1.03
CA PHE A 86 -3.81 8.67 1.63
C PHE A 86 -2.79 9.51 0.87
N ARG A 87 -1.97 10.25 1.58
CA ARG A 87 -0.75 10.81 1.03
C ARG A 87 0.24 9.70 0.74
N VAL A 88 0.98 9.84 -0.35
CA VAL A 88 2.05 8.94 -0.75
C VAL A 88 3.28 9.72 -1.15
N GLY A 89 4.44 9.08 -1.04
CA GLY A 89 5.73 9.67 -1.37
C GLY A 89 6.82 8.61 -1.40
N ALA A 90 8.04 9.02 -1.69
CA ALA A 90 9.19 8.12 -1.86
C ALA A 90 9.56 7.31 -0.59
N GLY A 91 9.04 7.70 0.59
CA GLY A 91 9.34 7.04 1.86
C GLY A 91 8.56 5.75 2.14
N ALA A 92 7.54 5.42 1.33
CA ALA A 92 6.72 4.22 1.53
C ALA A 92 6.26 3.62 0.20
N LEU A 93 5.93 2.32 0.23
CA LEU A 93 5.32 1.62 -0.90
C LEU A 93 4.01 2.32 -1.31
N VAL A 94 3.79 2.47 -2.61
CA VAL A 94 2.47 2.89 -3.12
C VAL A 94 1.44 1.80 -2.80
N PRO A 95 0.32 2.13 -2.12
CA PRO A 95 -0.71 1.15 -1.78
C PRO A 95 -1.21 0.36 -2.99
N ARG A 96 -1.33 -0.97 -2.83
CA ARG A 96 -1.75 -1.88 -3.88
C ARG A 96 -3.22 -2.31 -3.71
N PRO A 97 -3.95 -2.59 -4.79
CA PRO A 97 -5.33 -3.09 -4.71
C PRO A 97 -5.47 -4.38 -3.91
N GLU A 98 -4.49 -5.29 -4.00
CA GLU A 98 -4.47 -6.54 -3.26
C GLU A 98 -4.46 -6.32 -1.74
N THR A 99 -3.83 -5.25 -1.28
CA THR A 99 -3.81 -4.87 0.14
C THR A 99 -5.19 -4.40 0.63
N GLU A 100 -6.07 -3.88 -0.24
CA GLU A 100 -7.48 -3.62 0.13
C GLU A 100 -8.21 -4.92 0.48
N GLU A 101 -7.95 -5.99 -0.28
CA GLU A 101 -8.52 -7.31 0.00
C GLU A 101 -7.99 -7.90 1.32
N LEU A 102 -6.72 -7.65 1.67
CA LEU A 102 -6.16 -8.01 2.98
C LEU A 102 -6.92 -7.30 4.12
N VAL A 103 -7.17 -6.00 3.96
CA VAL A 103 -7.95 -5.20 4.93
C VAL A 103 -9.37 -5.74 5.06
N GLU A 104 -10.05 -6.04 3.94
CA GLU A 104 -11.39 -6.61 3.96
C GLU A 104 -11.47 -7.90 4.78
N ARG A 105 -10.52 -8.83 4.56
CA ARG A 105 -10.42 -10.08 5.31
C ARG A 105 -10.13 -9.84 6.79
N ALA A 106 -9.25 -8.90 7.10
CA ALA A 106 -8.93 -8.51 8.46
C ALA A 106 -10.16 -7.97 9.20
N LEU A 107 -10.93 -7.11 8.56
CA LEU A 107 -12.19 -6.57 9.10
C LEU A 107 -13.27 -7.64 9.29
N ALA A 108 -13.31 -8.66 8.43
CA ALA A 108 -14.26 -9.78 8.57
C ALA A 108 -13.91 -10.71 9.73
N LEU A 109 -12.63 -10.86 10.07
CA LEU A 109 -12.15 -11.72 11.15
C LEU A 109 -12.10 -11.02 12.51
N ALA A 110 -12.10 -9.69 12.52
CA ALA A 110 -11.99 -8.89 13.74
C ALA A 110 -13.24 -9.01 14.63
N PRO A 111 -13.08 -9.25 15.94
CA PRO A 111 -14.20 -9.16 16.89
C PRO A 111 -14.75 -7.73 16.94
N ARG A 112 -16.06 -7.54 16.74
CA ARG A 112 -16.70 -6.21 16.70
C ARG A 112 -17.36 -5.77 18.00
N GLU A 113 -17.71 -6.72 18.85
CA GLU A 113 -18.54 -6.49 20.05
C GLU A 113 -17.74 -6.06 21.27
N ARG A 114 -16.42 -6.13 21.23
CA ARG A 114 -15.52 -5.78 22.33
C ARG A 114 -14.39 -4.88 21.87
N LYS A 115 -13.70 -4.28 22.85
CA LYS A 115 -12.42 -3.60 22.55
C LYS A 115 -11.39 -4.63 22.10
N ILE A 116 -10.64 -4.31 21.05
CA ILE A 116 -9.60 -5.17 20.50
C ILE A 116 -8.31 -4.38 20.31
N ARG A 117 -7.20 -5.09 20.37
CA ARG A 117 -5.87 -4.58 20.04
C ARG A 117 -5.45 -5.14 18.68
N CYS A 118 -5.16 -4.28 17.75
CA CYS A 118 -4.66 -4.62 16.42
C CYS A 118 -3.18 -4.25 16.29
N LEU A 119 -2.44 -5.03 15.52
CA LEU A 119 -1.05 -4.76 15.19
C LEU A 119 -0.90 -4.76 13.67
N ASP A 120 -0.30 -3.70 13.13
CA ASP A 120 0.10 -3.55 11.72
C ASP A 120 1.62 -3.56 11.66
N LEU A 121 2.20 -4.61 11.08
CA LEU A 121 3.64 -4.81 10.97
C LEU A 121 4.14 -4.39 9.59
N GLY A 122 5.07 -3.42 9.55
CA GLY A 122 5.53 -2.80 8.31
C GLY A 122 4.46 -1.87 7.74
N THR A 123 4.00 -0.91 8.55
CA THR A 123 2.81 -0.10 8.25
C THR A 123 2.95 0.77 7.00
N GLY A 124 4.18 1.11 6.57
CA GLY A 124 4.42 1.97 5.41
C GLY A 124 3.70 3.30 5.52
N ALA A 125 2.89 3.64 4.51
CA ALA A 125 2.05 4.85 4.52
C ALA A 125 0.86 4.78 5.50
N GLY A 126 0.72 3.70 6.28
CA GLY A 126 -0.32 3.53 7.30
C GLY A 126 -1.66 3.03 6.77
N VAL A 127 -1.74 2.54 5.53
CA VAL A 127 -3.03 2.21 4.90
C VAL A 127 -3.80 1.13 5.64
N ILE A 128 -3.13 0.10 6.15
CA ILE A 128 -3.75 -0.98 6.94
C ILE A 128 -4.17 -0.42 8.30
N ALA A 129 -3.25 0.18 9.06
CA ALA A 129 -3.52 0.70 10.40
C ALA A 129 -4.67 1.72 10.43
N VAL A 130 -4.66 2.68 9.49
CA VAL A 130 -5.69 3.73 9.37
C VAL A 130 -7.03 3.11 8.99
N SER A 131 -7.07 2.16 8.05
CA SER A 131 -8.30 1.48 7.67
C SER A 131 -8.88 0.66 8.82
N LEU A 132 -8.05 -0.11 9.54
CA LEU A 132 -8.50 -0.85 10.73
C LEU A 132 -9.07 0.10 11.79
N ALA A 133 -8.37 1.20 12.10
CA ALA A 133 -8.86 2.19 13.04
C ALA A 133 -10.16 2.87 12.58
N LYS A 134 -10.32 3.10 11.27
CA LYS A 134 -11.52 3.75 10.70
C LYS A 134 -12.76 2.88 10.76
N PHE A 135 -12.61 1.61 10.40
CA PHE A 135 -13.74 0.69 10.24
C PHE A 135 -14.01 -0.22 11.45
N LEU A 136 -13.10 -0.21 12.45
CA LEU A 136 -13.27 -0.87 13.75
C LEU A 136 -13.25 0.20 14.87
N PRO A 137 -14.40 0.78 15.22
CA PRO A 137 -14.45 1.91 16.17
C PRO A 137 -13.97 1.53 17.58
N ASN A 138 -14.00 0.25 17.94
CA ASN A 138 -13.54 -0.28 19.23
C ASN A 138 -12.07 -0.76 19.20
N ALA A 139 -11.35 -0.59 18.08
CA ALA A 139 -9.96 -1.01 17.97
C ALA A 139 -8.99 0.09 18.43
N SER A 140 -7.96 -0.34 19.16
CA SER A 140 -6.69 0.38 19.30
C SER A 140 -5.65 -0.32 18.43
N VAL A 141 -4.95 0.45 17.59
CA VAL A 141 -3.98 -0.08 16.63
C VAL A 141 -2.58 0.31 17.05
N THR A 142 -1.67 -0.64 17.09
CA THR A 142 -0.23 -0.38 17.10
C THR A 142 0.27 -0.58 15.67
N ALA A 143 0.93 0.43 15.12
CA ALA A 143 1.47 0.43 13.77
C ALA A 143 2.99 0.57 13.86
N VAL A 144 3.73 -0.39 13.33
CA VAL A 144 5.18 -0.39 13.42
C VAL A 144 5.83 -0.38 12.04
N ASP A 145 6.95 0.29 11.93
CA ASP A 145 7.82 0.28 10.75
C ASP A 145 9.26 0.51 11.18
N LEU A 146 10.21 0.07 10.37
CA LEU A 146 11.63 0.34 10.57
C LEU A 146 12.00 1.74 10.07
N SER A 147 11.23 2.30 9.15
CA SER A 147 11.43 3.61 8.54
C SER A 147 10.73 4.72 9.33
N ALA A 148 11.49 5.62 9.93
CA ALA A 148 10.94 6.82 10.57
C ALA A 148 10.18 7.71 9.57
N GLU A 149 10.62 7.77 8.30
CA GLU A 149 9.96 8.51 7.23
C GLU A 149 8.58 7.92 6.90
N ALA A 150 8.48 6.59 6.81
CA ALA A 150 7.20 5.90 6.61
C ALA A 150 6.24 6.18 7.78
N LEU A 151 6.73 6.12 9.02
CA LEU A 151 5.92 6.42 10.21
C LEU A 151 5.42 7.87 10.24
N GLU A 152 6.21 8.84 9.77
CA GLU A 152 5.74 10.23 9.70
C GLU A 152 4.61 10.38 8.67
N LEU A 153 4.76 9.77 7.50
CA LEU A 153 3.71 9.72 6.48
C LEU A 153 2.44 9.03 7.01
N ALA A 154 2.59 7.92 7.73
CA ALA A 154 1.47 7.21 8.35
C ALA A 154 0.75 8.05 9.41
N ARG A 155 1.48 8.84 10.21
CA ARG A 155 0.90 9.80 11.18
C ARG A 155 0.10 10.89 10.47
N GLU A 156 0.62 11.44 9.37
CA GLU A 156 -0.13 12.42 8.57
C GLU A 156 -1.42 11.83 8.02
N ASN A 157 -1.36 10.61 7.50
CA ASN A 157 -2.52 9.89 6.98
C ASN A 157 -3.56 9.58 8.06
N ALA A 158 -3.13 9.22 9.27
CA ALA A 158 -4.02 9.01 10.40
C ALA A 158 -4.74 10.31 10.82
N ARG A 159 -4.02 11.44 10.87
CA ARG A 159 -4.60 12.76 11.16
C ARG A 159 -5.62 13.15 10.09
N SER A 160 -5.27 13.03 8.81
CA SER A 160 -6.14 13.40 7.69
C SER A 160 -7.43 12.57 7.64
N ASN A 161 -7.38 11.31 8.12
CA ASN A 161 -8.55 10.41 8.18
C ASN A 161 -9.28 10.44 9.54
N GLY A 162 -8.81 11.26 10.51
CA GLY A 162 -9.47 11.48 11.80
C GLY A 162 -9.41 10.27 12.74
N VAL A 163 -8.31 9.52 12.75
CA VAL A 163 -8.13 8.30 13.58
C VAL A 163 -6.83 8.27 14.39
N SER A 164 -6.09 9.37 14.42
CA SER A 164 -4.77 9.45 15.07
C SER A 164 -4.78 9.17 16.57
N ASP A 165 -5.89 9.41 17.25
CA ASP A 165 -6.10 9.15 18.69
C ASP A 165 -6.19 7.65 19.02
N ARG A 166 -6.40 6.80 18.04
CA ARG A 166 -6.55 5.35 18.19
C ARG A 166 -5.40 4.54 17.61
N ILE A 167 -4.36 5.21 17.09
CA ILE A 167 -3.18 4.55 16.51
C ILE A 167 -1.93 4.98 17.24
N THR A 168 -1.17 4.03 17.74
CA THR A 168 0.17 4.23 18.28
C THR A 168 1.20 3.85 17.22
N PHE A 169 2.04 4.81 16.81
CA PHE A 169 3.10 4.59 15.83
C PHE A 169 4.44 4.41 16.53
N GLN A 170 5.14 3.32 16.24
CA GLN A 170 6.38 2.94 16.90
C GLN A 170 7.42 2.47 15.88
N GLU A 171 8.65 2.97 15.99
CA GLU A 171 9.78 2.46 15.22
C GLU A 171 10.21 1.10 15.81
N SER A 172 10.23 0.08 14.95
CA SER A 172 10.57 -1.29 15.33
C SER A 172 11.04 -2.10 14.14
N ASP A 173 12.05 -2.93 14.37
CA ASP A 173 12.37 -4.05 13.47
C ASP A 173 11.45 -5.22 13.83
N TRP A 174 10.30 -5.28 13.14
CA TRP A 174 9.19 -6.20 13.39
C TRP A 174 8.70 -6.12 14.84
N LEU A 175 8.78 -7.24 15.57
CA LEU A 175 8.27 -7.39 16.93
C LEU A 175 9.28 -6.97 18.01
N ARG A 176 10.50 -6.53 17.65
CA ARG A 176 11.62 -6.33 18.58
C ARG A 176 11.32 -5.38 19.74
N THR A 177 10.55 -4.33 19.51
CA THR A 177 10.18 -3.33 20.53
C THR A 177 8.70 -3.34 20.85
N VAL A 178 7.93 -4.27 20.23
CA VAL A 178 6.48 -4.38 20.43
C VAL A 178 6.18 -5.07 21.75
N GLU A 179 5.28 -4.48 22.53
CA GLU A 179 4.88 -5.02 23.84
C GLU A 179 3.42 -5.47 23.86
N GLY A 180 3.16 -6.51 24.64
CA GLY A 180 1.82 -7.01 24.92
C GLY A 180 1.30 -7.98 23.85
N ARG A 181 -0.01 -8.24 23.92
CA ARG A 181 -0.69 -9.20 23.03
C ARG A 181 -1.80 -8.52 22.23
N TYR A 182 -2.10 -9.08 21.08
CA TYR A 182 -3.03 -8.54 20.10
C TYR A 182 -4.09 -9.57 19.72
N ASP A 183 -5.26 -9.07 19.32
CA ASP A 183 -6.40 -9.85 18.85
C ASP A 183 -6.37 -10.03 17.33
N LEU A 184 -5.70 -9.12 16.63
CA LEU A 184 -5.57 -9.11 15.18
C LEU A 184 -4.18 -8.60 14.80
N VAL A 185 -3.43 -9.38 14.01
CA VAL A 185 -2.14 -8.98 13.45
C VAL A 185 -2.24 -9.02 11.94
N VAL A 186 -1.88 -7.93 11.29
CA VAL A 186 -1.93 -7.79 9.83
C VAL A 186 -0.59 -7.28 9.33
N SER A 187 -0.12 -7.75 8.19
CA SER A 187 1.07 -7.22 7.54
C SER A 187 1.03 -7.42 6.03
N ASN A 188 1.55 -6.44 5.31
CA ASN A 188 2.02 -6.59 3.95
C ASN A 188 3.56 -6.44 3.97
N PRO A 189 4.31 -7.52 4.28
CA PRO A 189 5.75 -7.44 4.42
C PRO A 189 6.44 -7.40 3.05
N PRO A 190 7.70 -6.94 2.96
CA PRO A 190 8.52 -7.11 1.76
C PRO A 190 8.69 -8.61 1.46
N TYR A 191 8.30 -9.01 0.26
CA TYR A 191 8.31 -10.42 -0.16
C TYR A 191 9.00 -10.69 -1.50
N VAL A 192 9.51 -9.66 -2.18
CA VAL A 192 10.20 -9.85 -3.46
C VAL A 192 11.60 -10.43 -3.21
N PRO A 193 11.96 -11.53 -3.91
CA PRO A 193 13.30 -12.08 -3.85
C PRO A 193 14.35 -11.03 -4.24
N GLU A 194 15.46 -10.95 -3.48
CA GLU A 194 16.50 -9.95 -3.74
C GLU A 194 17.05 -10.07 -5.16
N GLU A 195 17.16 -11.28 -5.68
CA GLU A 195 17.65 -11.62 -7.03
C GLU A 195 16.68 -11.19 -8.16
N GLU A 196 15.44 -10.85 -7.83
CA GLU A 196 14.42 -10.42 -8.79
C GLU A 196 14.22 -8.91 -8.83
N ILE A 197 14.74 -8.16 -7.84
CA ILE A 197 14.52 -6.72 -7.71
C ILE A 197 14.93 -5.96 -8.97
N ASP A 198 16.07 -6.29 -9.56
CA ASP A 198 16.58 -5.61 -10.75
C ASP A 198 15.75 -5.86 -12.00
N ARG A 199 14.83 -6.84 -11.97
CA ARG A 199 13.92 -7.19 -13.06
C ARG A 199 12.55 -6.55 -12.90
N LEU A 200 12.29 -5.88 -11.77
CA LEU A 200 11.03 -5.20 -11.53
C LEU A 200 10.82 -4.04 -12.52
N PRO A 201 9.56 -3.66 -12.78
CA PRO A 201 9.26 -2.45 -13.53
C PRO A 201 10.00 -1.24 -12.94
N VAL A 202 10.47 -0.33 -13.80
CA VAL A 202 11.22 0.89 -13.41
C VAL A 202 10.51 1.68 -12.30
N GLU A 203 9.19 1.75 -12.36
CA GLU A 203 8.36 2.44 -11.35
C GLU A 203 8.58 1.90 -9.93
N VAL A 204 8.73 0.59 -9.80
CA VAL A 204 8.94 -0.07 -8.50
C VAL A 204 10.42 -0.05 -8.15
N ARG A 205 11.28 -0.52 -9.07
CA ARG A 205 12.70 -0.69 -8.84
C ARG A 205 13.43 0.60 -8.45
N ASP A 206 13.12 1.71 -9.15
CA ASP A 206 13.88 2.95 -9.05
C ASP A 206 13.17 4.04 -8.20
N HIS A 207 11.90 3.86 -7.90
CA HIS A 207 11.09 4.91 -7.25
C HIS A 207 10.40 4.49 -5.94
N GLU A 208 10.42 3.20 -5.59
CA GLU A 208 9.90 2.73 -4.31
C GLU A 208 11.05 2.34 -3.37
N PRO A 209 10.88 2.49 -2.04
CA PRO A 209 11.94 2.18 -1.09
C PRO A 209 12.33 0.71 -1.17
N ARG A 210 13.62 0.43 -1.36
CA ARG A 210 14.12 -0.96 -1.41
C ARG A 210 13.76 -1.75 -0.14
N LEU A 211 13.72 -1.06 1.01
CA LEU A 211 13.31 -1.65 2.29
C LEU A 211 11.87 -2.19 2.26
N ALA A 212 10.97 -1.54 1.51
CA ALA A 212 9.57 -1.93 1.41
C ALA A 212 9.31 -3.07 0.40
N ILE A 213 10.32 -3.43 -0.42
CA ILE A 213 10.19 -4.41 -1.51
C ILE A 213 11.01 -5.66 -1.22
N ASN A 214 12.26 -5.50 -0.72
CA ASN A 214 13.24 -6.57 -0.59
C ASN A 214 12.90 -7.53 0.56
N GLY A 215 12.39 -8.71 0.21
CA GLY A 215 12.13 -9.81 1.14
C GLY A 215 13.35 -10.62 1.53
N GLY A 216 14.54 -10.27 1.01
CA GLY A 216 15.77 -11.02 1.21
C GLY A 216 15.87 -12.22 0.27
N LYS A 217 16.72 -13.19 0.62
CA LYS A 217 16.94 -14.39 -0.17
C LYS A 217 15.65 -15.17 -0.40
N GLY A 218 15.31 -15.40 -1.66
CA GLY A 218 14.06 -16.07 -2.04
C GLY A 218 12.80 -15.33 -1.58
N GLY A 219 12.90 -14.07 -1.13
CA GLY A 219 11.76 -13.26 -0.68
C GLY A 219 11.19 -13.65 0.69
N MET A 220 11.87 -14.52 1.45
CA MET A 220 11.31 -15.12 2.68
C MET A 220 11.92 -14.60 3.98
N GLU A 221 13.13 -14.02 3.94
CA GLU A 221 13.87 -13.66 5.18
C GLU A 221 13.10 -12.69 6.08
N ARG A 222 12.37 -11.73 5.48
CA ARG A 222 11.58 -10.77 6.22
C ARG A 222 10.35 -11.40 6.87
N ILE A 223 9.70 -12.32 6.16
CA ILE A 223 8.56 -13.08 6.68
C ILE A 223 8.98 -14.03 7.79
N GLU A 224 10.14 -14.70 7.65
CA GLU A 224 10.71 -15.54 8.70
C GLU A 224 11.04 -14.73 9.96
N ALA A 225 11.64 -13.54 9.81
CA ALA A 225 11.94 -12.65 10.92
C ALA A 225 10.69 -12.18 11.65
N LEU A 226 9.65 -11.78 10.90
CA LEU A 226 8.35 -11.34 11.42
C LEU A 226 7.61 -12.43 12.19
N THR A 227 7.68 -13.69 11.71
CA THR A 227 6.92 -14.80 12.30
C THR A 227 7.59 -15.46 13.50
N ARG A 228 8.90 -15.26 13.71
CA ARG A 228 9.73 -15.96 14.71
C ARG A 228 9.15 -15.91 16.12
N ASP A 229 8.77 -14.73 16.59
CA ASP A 229 8.28 -14.51 17.95
C ASP A 229 6.78 -14.18 18.01
N LEU A 230 6.07 -14.38 16.90
CA LEU A 230 4.70 -13.93 16.71
C LEU A 230 3.74 -14.51 17.77
N GLY A 231 3.87 -15.80 18.11
CA GLY A 231 3.01 -16.47 19.07
C GLY A 231 2.99 -15.83 20.46
N ALA A 232 4.12 -15.22 20.88
CA ALA A 232 4.21 -14.53 22.18
C ALA A 232 3.35 -13.26 22.25
N HIS A 233 3.02 -12.68 21.10
CA HIS A 233 2.25 -11.44 20.95
C HIS A 233 0.77 -11.67 20.61
N LEU A 234 0.26 -12.89 20.72
CA LEU A 234 -1.12 -13.21 20.38
C LEU A 234 -1.96 -13.54 21.62
N HIS A 235 -3.18 -13.02 21.62
CA HIS A 235 -4.22 -13.53 22.52
C HIS A 235 -4.77 -14.86 21.98
N SER A 236 -5.33 -15.70 22.86
CA SER A 236 -6.13 -16.86 22.43
C SER A 236 -7.28 -16.38 21.53
N GLY A 237 -7.50 -17.05 20.40
CA GLY A 237 -8.46 -16.70 19.37
C GLY A 237 -8.01 -15.57 18.41
N ALA A 238 -6.83 -15.02 18.59
CA ALA A 238 -6.30 -13.97 17.70
C ALA A 238 -6.17 -14.46 16.27
N ALA A 239 -6.44 -13.58 15.31
CA ALA A 239 -6.22 -13.82 13.89
C ALA A 239 -4.93 -13.13 13.40
N VAL A 240 -4.21 -13.82 12.53
CA VAL A 240 -3.01 -13.29 11.84
C VAL A 240 -3.21 -13.41 10.35
N LEU A 241 -2.93 -12.32 9.63
CA LEU A 241 -3.05 -12.23 8.18
C LEU A 241 -1.78 -11.62 7.59
N LEU A 242 -1.18 -12.30 6.60
CA LEU A 242 -0.08 -11.76 5.80
C LEU A 242 -0.43 -11.73 4.32
N GLU A 243 -0.09 -10.64 3.65
CA GLU A 243 0.06 -10.62 2.20
C GLU A 243 1.38 -11.28 1.82
N ILE A 244 1.41 -12.03 0.71
CA ILE A 244 2.56 -12.81 0.26
C ILE A 244 2.79 -12.67 -1.25
N GLY A 245 3.98 -12.98 -1.70
CA GLY A 245 4.29 -13.18 -3.12
C GLY A 245 3.70 -14.48 -3.67
N GLU A 246 3.53 -14.52 -4.98
CA GLU A 246 3.08 -15.73 -5.68
C GLU A 246 4.05 -16.90 -5.41
N GLY A 247 3.50 -18.07 -5.08
CA GLY A 247 4.27 -19.29 -4.79
C GLY A 247 4.80 -19.40 -3.34
N GLN A 248 4.66 -18.38 -2.49
CA GLN A 248 5.14 -18.41 -1.10
C GLN A 248 4.13 -19.05 -0.11
N GLY A 249 2.91 -19.34 -0.55
CA GLY A 249 1.80 -19.75 0.32
C GLY A 249 2.12 -20.87 1.29
N GLU A 250 2.60 -22.02 0.81
CA GLU A 250 2.90 -23.17 1.67
C GLU A 250 4.09 -22.94 2.61
N ALA A 251 5.10 -22.20 2.16
CA ALA A 251 6.25 -21.86 3.01
C ALA A 251 5.81 -20.96 4.19
N VAL A 252 5.01 -19.93 3.91
CA VAL A 252 4.47 -19.04 4.97
C VAL A 252 3.48 -19.78 5.86
N ALA A 253 2.64 -20.66 5.31
CA ALA A 253 1.75 -21.50 6.11
C ALA A 253 2.52 -22.43 7.07
N ALA A 254 3.67 -22.96 6.66
CA ALA A 254 4.53 -23.72 7.51
C ALA A 254 5.11 -22.88 8.67
N LEU A 255 5.54 -21.65 8.39
CA LEU A 255 6.02 -20.70 9.42
C LEU A 255 4.90 -20.37 10.42
N PHE A 256 3.67 -20.19 9.97
CA PHE A 256 2.52 -19.96 10.85
C PHE A 256 2.28 -21.14 11.80
N ARG A 257 2.33 -22.39 11.30
CA ARG A 257 2.20 -23.59 12.13
C ARG A 257 3.35 -23.69 13.14
N GLN A 258 4.58 -23.35 12.75
CA GLN A 258 5.73 -23.31 13.66
C GLN A 258 5.59 -22.24 14.75
N ALA A 259 4.95 -21.11 14.45
CA ALA A 259 4.61 -20.06 15.42
C ALA A 259 3.44 -20.44 16.34
N GLY A 260 2.87 -21.66 16.22
CA GLY A 260 1.76 -22.15 17.06
C GLY A 260 0.38 -21.75 16.55
N LEU A 261 0.25 -21.28 15.33
CA LEU A 261 -1.04 -20.96 14.72
C LEU A 261 -1.72 -22.22 14.17
N THR A 262 -3.03 -22.24 14.30
CA THR A 262 -3.93 -23.28 13.79
C THR A 262 -4.87 -22.68 12.73
N GLU A 263 -5.74 -23.51 12.14
CA GLU A 263 -6.65 -23.09 11.06
C GLU A 263 -5.92 -22.34 9.94
N VAL A 264 -4.65 -22.72 9.69
CA VAL A 264 -3.80 -22.07 8.71
C VAL A 264 -4.29 -22.39 7.32
N ARG A 265 -4.59 -21.35 6.54
CA ARG A 265 -5.04 -21.45 5.15
C ARG A 265 -4.38 -20.44 4.26
N VAL A 266 -4.21 -20.81 3.00
CA VAL A 266 -3.74 -19.94 1.92
C VAL A 266 -4.94 -19.54 1.09
N GLU A 267 -5.14 -18.24 0.88
CA GLU A 267 -6.25 -17.70 0.09
C GLU A 267 -5.73 -16.96 -1.15
N THR A 268 -6.59 -16.91 -2.17
CA THR A 268 -6.31 -16.20 -3.41
C THR A 268 -6.89 -14.79 -3.38
N ASP A 269 -6.29 -13.90 -4.19
CA ASP A 269 -6.85 -12.62 -4.57
C ASP A 269 -7.96 -12.78 -5.63
N LEU A 270 -8.62 -11.67 -6.01
CA LEU A 270 -9.66 -11.65 -7.03
C LEU A 270 -9.17 -12.07 -8.42
N SER A 271 -7.86 -12.07 -8.66
CA SER A 271 -7.26 -12.59 -9.90
C SER A 271 -6.97 -14.10 -9.86
N GLY A 272 -7.24 -14.77 -8.74
CA GLY A 272 -7.04 -16.20 -8.52
C GLY A 272 -5.62 -16.60 -8.14
N ARG A 273 -4.73 -15.64 -7.81
CA ARG A 273 -3.35 -15.91 -7.37
C ARG A 273 -3.31 -16.03 -5.85
N GLN A 274 -2.52 -16.98 -5.34
CA GLN A 274 -2.24 -17.05 -3.90
C GLN A 274 -1.66 -15.72 -3.42
N ARG A 275 -2.32 -15.09 -2.46
CA ARG A 275 -1.95 -13.75 -2.01
C ARG A 275 -2.00 -13.57 -0.50
N PHE A 276 -2.73 -14.39 0.22
CA PHE A 276 -2.92 -14.23 1.65
C PHE A 276 -2.67 -15.54 2.39
N VAL A 277 -2.00 -15.44 3.53
CA VAL A 277 -1.94 -16.55 4.52
C VAL A 277 -2.61 -16.07 5.79
N ILE A 278 -3.53 -16.89 6.28
CA ILE A 278 -4.33 -16.58 7.45
C ILE A 278 -4.19 -17.73 8.45
N GLY A 279 -4.06 -17.40 9.74
CA GLY A 279 -4.01 -18.37 10.83
C GLY A 279 -4.68 -17.83 12.08
N ARG A 280 -4.99 -18.72 13.04
CA ARG A 280 -5.54 -18.39 14.36
C ARG A 280 -4.66 -18.92 15.47
N CYS A 281 -4.52 -18.14 16.54
CA CYS A 281 -3.96 -18.61 17.81
C CYS A 281 -5.05 -19.39 18.59
N LEU A 282 -4.71 -20.56 19.14
CA LEU A 282 -5.60 -21.32 20.01
C LEU A 282 -5.79 -20.66 21.38
#